data_3194ab9769930fb7a98b9296113bd184
#
_entry.id   3194ab9769930fb7a98b9296113bd184
#
_cell.length_a   1.000
_cell.length_b   1.000
_cell.length_c   1.000
_cell.angle_alpha   90.00
_cell.angle_beta   90.00
_cell.angle_gamma   90.00
#
_symmetry.space_group_name_H-M   'P 1'
#
loop_
_entity.id
_entity.type
_entity.pdbx_description
1 polymer ?
#
loop_
_entity_poly.entity_id
_entity_poly.type
_entity_poly.pdbx_seq_one_letter_code
_entity_poly.pdbx_strand_id
1 'polypeptide(L)'
;MRAALLYLRDSNFEPAAAQALATNPRFGALYETLAHYATITRRSHEAADFARRAVALQPRLWRAHLSLGMSLLRLGRMEEGRAAVEKSFAGDPFNVWAKNTLDLLDSMRDFRETRRGAFVIKADAKESDVLAPYAAELLEEAAAKLTAKYRFTPQGPVTVELFTNHGKYHKEVYTLP
;
A
#
# COMPACT_ATOMS: atom_id res chain seq x y z
N MET A 1 16.59 5.55 16.17
CA MET A 1 15.59 6.43 16.83
C MET A 1 15.68 7.91 16.40
N ARG A 2 16.85 8.59 16.46
CA ARG A 2 16.98 10.03 16.12
C ARG A 2 16.49 10.39 14.71
N ALA A 3 16.89 9.63 13.68
CA ALA A 3 16.43 9.88 12.30
C ALA A 3 14.90 9.82 12.16
N ALA A 4 14.26 8.84 12.79
CA ALA A 4 12.80 8.71 12.76
C ALA A 4 12.07 9.87 13.45
N LEU A 5 12.60 10.36 14.57
CA LEU A 5 12.05 11.54 15.25
C LEU A 5 12.18 12.81 14.41
N LEU A 6 13.32 12.98 13.71
CA LEU A 6 13.52 14.10 12.80
C LEU A 6 12.56 14.01 11.61
N TYR A 7 12.40 12.83 11.03
CA TYR A 7 11.45 12.59 9.93
C TYR A 7 10.01 12.97 10.33
N LEU A 8 9.55 12.51 11.49
CA LEU A 8 8.20 12.82 12.00
C LEU A 8 7.96 14.32 12.28
N ARG A 9 9.04 15.08 12.47
CA ARG A 9 8.99 16.54 12.65
C ARG A 9 9.21 17.32 11.36
N ASP A 10 9.16 16.64 10.21
CA ASP A 10 9.49 17.22 8.89
C ASP A 10 10.87 17.92 8.85
N SER A 11 11.79 17.44 9.71
CA SER A 11 13.16 17.94 9.81
C SER A 11 14.10 17.06 9.01
N ASN A 12 15.26 17.63 8.61
CA ASN A 12 16.27 16.86 7.87
C ASN A 12 16.83 15.72 8.71
N PHE A 13 16.48 14.50 8.38
CA PHE A 13 16.90 13.27 9.06
C PHE A 13 18.16 12.64 8.42
N GLU A 14 18.54 13.02 7.20
CA GLU A 14 19.63 12.38 6.43
C GLU A 14 20.97 12.40 7.16
N PRO A 15 21.41 13.48 7.86
CA PRO A 15 22.67 13.43 8.63
C PRO A 15 22.64 12.37 9.75
N ALA A 16 21.51 12.20 10.43
CA ALA A 16 21.36 11.20 11.48
C ALA A 16 21.31 9.77 10.89
N ALA A 17 20.72 9.60 9.72
CA ALA A 17 20.73 8.35 8.99
C ALA A 17 22.15 7.99 8.52
N ALA A 18 22.87 8.94 7.93
CA ALA A 18 24.27 8.76 7.51
C ALA A 18 25.19 8.36 8.68
N GLN A 19 25.03 9.00 9.84
CA GLN A 19 25.78 8.64 11.04
C GLN A 19 25.51 7.20 11.49
N ALA A 20 24.27 6.75 11.46
CA ALA A 20 23.91 5.37 11.78
C ALA A 20 24.50 4.36 10.79
N LEU A 21 24.48 4.68 9.50
CA LEU A 21 25.03 3.84 8.45
C LEU A 21 26.58 3.83 8.45
N ALA A 22 27.24 4.90 8.89
CA ALA A 22 28.69 4.91 9.10
C ALA A 22 29.11 3.89 10.17
N THR A 23 28.28 3.68 11.19
CA THR A 23 28.52 2.67 12.24
C THR A 23 28.15 1.25 11.77
N ASN A 24 27.04 1.11 11.03
CA ASN A 24 26.59 -0.16 10.48
C ASN A 24 26.08 0.02 9.04
N PRO A 25 26.91 -0.21 8.01
CA PRO A 25 26.55 -0.02 6.61
C PRO A 25 25.40 -0.91 6.11
N ARG A 26 25.08 -1.99 6.82
CA ARG A 26 23.97 -2.91 6.49
C ARG A 26 22.75 -2.70 7.39
N PHE A 27 22.59 -1.54 8.02
CA PHE A 27 21.51 -1.28 8.95
C PHE A 27 20.18 -0.99 8.21
N GLY A 28 19.65 -1.99 7.51
CA GLY A 28 18.36 -1.89 6.80
C GLY A 28 17.18 -1.54 7.71
N ALA A 29 17.22 -1.97 8.98
CA ALA A 29 16.16 -1.65 9.96
C ALA A 29 15.99 -0.13 10.20
N LEU A 30 16.99 0.70 9.91
CA LEU A 30 16.87 2.16 9.93
C LEU A 30 15.77 2.63 8.97
N TYR A 31 15.89 2.22 7.70
CA TYR A 31 14.94 2.62 6.67
C TYR A 31 13.61 1.87 6.77
N GLU A 32 13.59 0.66 7.31
CA GLU A 32 12.34 -0.03 7.63
C GLU A 32 11.53 0.74 8.68
N THR A 33 12.20 1.28 9.69
CA THR A 33 11.56 2.14 10.69
C THR A 33 11.02 3.44 10.06
N LEU A 34 11.76 4.07 9.15
CA LEU A 34 11.30 5.26 8.41
C LEU A 34 10.10 4.91 7.52
N ALA A 35 10.13 3.76 6.83
CA ALA A 35 9.00 3.26 6.03
C ALA A 35 7.74 3.06 6.88
N HIS A 36 7.89 2.50 8.07
CA HIS A 36 6.79 2.32 9.01
C HIS A 36 6.14 3.68 9.38
N TYR A 37 6.93 4.67 9.77
CA TYR A 37 6.39 6.00 10.10
C TYR A 37 5.81 6.72 8.89
N ALA A 38 6.41 6.60 7.71
CA ALA A 38 5.84 7.12 6.47
C ALA A 38 4.47 6.48 6.16
N THR A 39 4.32 5.18 6.43
CA THR A 39 3.05 4.47 6.29
C THR A 39 1.99 5.02 7.24
N ILE A 40 2.30 5.22 8.53
CA ILE A 40 1.38 5.78 9.52
C ILE A 40 0.95 7.21 9.13
N THR A 41 1.87 8.01 8.62
CA THR A 41 1.59 9.37 8.16
C THR A 41 1.01 9.44 6.73
N ARG A 42 0.64 8.29 6.13
CA ARG A 42 0.04 8.16 4.79
C ARG A 42 0.91 8.68 3.65
N ARG A 43 2.22 8.73 3.82
CA ARG A 43 3.21 9.11 2.82
C ARG A 43 3.67 7.88 2.03
N SER A 44 2.76 7.26 1.25
CA SER A 44 2.98 5.95 0.62
C SER A 44 4.16 5.93 -0.35
N HIS A 45 4.45 7.01 -1.07
CA HIS A 45 5.63 7.12 -1.95
C HIS A 45 6.92 7.04 -1.15
N GLU A 46 7.04 7.85 -0.08
CA GLU A 46 8.22 7.84 0.80
C GLU A 46 8.36 6.49 1.51
N ALA A 47 7.24 5.89 1.95
CA ALA A 47 7.25 4.56 2.56
C ALA A 47 7.83 3.50 1.61
N ALA A 48 7.43 3.51 0.34
CA ALA A 48 7.97 2.60 -0.67
C ALA A 48 9.47 2.84 -0.91
N ASP A 49 9.92 4.09 -0.96
CA ASP A 49 11.31 4.44 -1.18
C ASP A 49 12.20 4.04 0.00
N PHE A 50 11.76 4.28 1.23
CA PHE A 50 12.46 3.82 2.43
C PHE A 50 12.51 2.29 2.50
N ALA A 51 11.41 1.61 2.20
CA ALA A 51 11.39 0.15 2.19
C ALA A 51 12.35 -0.43 1.13
N ARG A 52 12.47 0.19 -0.07
CA ARG A 52 13.47 -0.19 -1.07
C ARG A 52 14.89 -0.03 -0.56
N ARG A 53 15.21 1.11 0.11
CA ARG A 53 16.51 1.32 0.74
C ARG A 53 16.80 0.27 1.80
N ALA A 54 15.80 -0.09 2.63
CA ALA A 54 15.93 -1.13 3.64
C ALA A 54 16.27 -2.49 3.03
N VAL A 55 15.54 -2.89 1.98
CA VAL A 55 15.77 -4.15 1.25
C VAL A 55 17.16 -4.17 0.57
N ALA A 56 17.58 -3.04 -0.01
CA ALA A 56 18.90 -2.93 -0.65
C ALA A 56 20.04 -3.12 0.35
N LEU A 57 19.93 -2.55 1.56
CA LEU A 57 20.96 -2.69 2.61
C LEU A 57 20.92 -4.07 3.28
N GLN A 58 19.74 -4.64 3.45
CA GLN A 58 19.54 -5.92 4.14
C GLN A 58 18.50 -6.78 3.41
N PRO A 59 18.92 -7.52 2.35
CA PRO A 59 18.00 -8.29 1.48
C PRO A 59 17.18 -9.37 2.20
N ARG A 60 17.59 -9.82 3.38
CA ARG A 60 16.87 -10.80 4.21
C ARG A 60 16.03 -10.16 5.31
N LEU A 61 15.81 -8.86 5.27
CA LEU A 61 14.89 -8.17 6.18
C LEU A 61 13.45 -8.33 5.66
N TRP A 62 12.81 -9.47 5.97
CA TRP A 62 11.51 -9.86 5.41
C TRP A 62 10.41 -8.83 5.70
N ARG A 63 10.47 -8.19 6.86
CA ARG A 63 9.54 -7.10 7.19
C ARG A 63 9.65 -5.91 6.22
N ALA A 64 10.86 -5.59 5.74
CA ALA A 64 11.02 -4.52 4.75
C ALA A 64 10.43 -4.89 3.39
N HIS A 65 10.46 -6.16 2.99
CA HIS A 65 9.76 -6.64 1.80
C HIS A 65 8.24 -6.50 1.95
N LEU A 66 7.69 -6.82 3.14
CA LEU A 66 6.27 -6.61 3.41
C LEU A 66 5.91 -5.12 3.35
N SER A 67 6.67 -4.26 4.04
CA SER A 67 6.47 -2.81 4.03
C SER A 67 6.52 -2.24 2.61
N LEU A 68 7.45 -2.73 1.77
CA LEU A 68 7.53 -2.38 0.36
C LEU A 68 6.28 -2.82 -0.40
N GLY A 69 5.89 -4.08 -0.25
CA GLY A 69 4.72 -4.64 -0.91
C GLY A 69 3.45 -3.87 -0.57
N MET A 70 3.19 -3.65 0.72
CA MET A 70 2.02 -2.90 1.21
C MET A 70 2.00 -1.46 0.68
N SER A 71 3.15 -0.79 0.63
CA SER A 71 3.24 0.58 0.10
C SER A 71 2.98 0.62 -1.40
N LEU A 72 3.49 -0.35 -2.15
CA LEU A 72 3.25 -0.48 -3.60
C LEU A 72 1.78 -0.78 -3.92
N LEU A 73 1.13 -1.66 -3.15
CA LEU A 73 -0.30 -1.94 -3.29
C LEU A 73 -1.14 -0.68 -3.07
N ARG A 74 -0.82 0.12 -2.05
CA ARG A 74 -1.50 1.41 -1.81
C ARG A 74 -1.28 2.42 -2.93
N LEU A 75 -0.19 2.31 -3.67
CA LEU A 75 0.10 3.13 -4.87
C LEU A 75 -0.52 2.56 -6.15
N GLY A 76 -1.31 1.49 -6.08
CA GLY A 76 -1.92 0.82 -7.21
C GLY A 76 -0.96 -0.03 -8.05
N ARG A 77 0.30 -0.24 -7.60
CA ARG A 77 1.32 -1.05 -8.28
C ARG A 77 1.16 -2.51 -7.89
N MET A 78 0.05 -3.11 -8.34
CA MET A 78 -0.43 -4.41 -7.84
C MET A 78 0.59 -5.53 -8.02
N GLU A 79 1.14 -5.72 -9.22
CA GLU A 79 2.07 -6.81 -9.52
C GLU A 79 3.37 -6.71 -8.72
N GLU A 80 3.93 -5.50 -8.66
CA GLU A 80 5.16 -5.27 -7.89
C GLU A 80 4.93 -5.41 -6.39
N GLY A 81 3.78 -4.93 -5.91
CA GLY A 81 3.36 -5.08 -4.53
C GLY A 81 3.23 -6.54 -4.15
N ARG A 82 2.51 -7.31 -4.97
CA ARG A 82 2.35 -8.76 -4.80
C ARG A 82 3.71 -9.47 -4.74
N ALA A 83 4.59 -9.24 -5.71
CA ALA A 83 5.91 -9.87 -5.75
C ALA A 83 6.73 -9.58 -4.49
N ALA A 84 6.65 -8.35 -3.94
CA ALA A 84 7.33 -8.01 -2.70
C ALA A 84 6.74 -8.73 -1.48
N VAL A 85 5.39 -8.86 -1.40
CA VAL A 85 4.72 -9.62 -0.32
C VAL A 85 5.05 -11.10 -0.42
N GLU A 86 5.03 -11.69 -1.61
CA GLU A 86 5.44 -13.09 -1.84
C GLU A 86 6.87 -13.36 -1.36
N LYS A 87 7.78 -12.44 -1.64
CA LYS A 87 9.17 -12.54 -1.16
C LYS A 87 9.27 -12.43 0.36
N SER A 88 8.46 -11.59 0.98
CA SER A 88 8.36 -11.53 2.45
C SER A 88 7.86 -12.85 3.01
N PHE A 89 6.77 -13.38 2.47
CA PHE A 89 6.15 -14.63 2.93
C PHE A 89 7.06 -15.85 2.72
N ALA A 90 7.77 -15.92 1.60
CA ALA A 90 8.74 -16.97 1.35
C ALA A 90 9.88 -17.00 2.38
N GLY A 91 10.26 -15.85 2.91
CA GLY A 91 11.32 -15.73 3.92
C GLY A 91 10.83 -15.83 5.37
N ASP A 92 9.56 -15.51 5.62
CA ASP A 92 8.86 -15.62 6.91
C ASP A 92 7.42 -16.13 6.69
N PRO A 93 7.23 -17.47 6.56
CA PRO A 93 5.90 -18.06 6.33
C PRO A 93 4.93 -17.93 7.52
N PHE A 94 5.42 -17.53 8.69
CA PHE A 94 4.58 -17.30 9.88
C PHE A 94 4.04 -15.88 9.94
N ASN A 95 4.40 -15.04 9.00
CA ASN A 95 3.89 -13.67 8.94
C ASN A 95 2.43 -13.65 8.46
N VAL A 96 1.53 -13.51 9.43
CA VAL A 96 0.07 -13.48 9.19
C VAL A 96 -0.34 -12.37 8.23
N TRP A 97 0.34 -11.21 8.29
CA TRP A 97 0.05 -10.06 7.43
C TRP A 97 0.38 -10.35 5.96
N ALA A 98 1.54 -10.96 5.70
CA ALA A 98 1.92 -11.37 4.37
C ALA A 98 0.94 -12.41 3.82
N LYS A 99 0.58 -13.41 4.64
CA LYS A 99 -0.39 -14.46 4.29
C LYS A 99 -1.75 -13.86 3.93
N ASN A 100 -2.33 -13.04 4.82
CA ASN A 100 -3.66 -12.46 4.61
C ASN A 100 -3.68 -11.53 3.39
N THR A 101 -2.59 -10.76 3.16
CA THR A 101 -2.48 -9.92 1.96
C THR A 101 -2.47 -10.75 0.69
N LEU A 102 -1.75 -11.87 0.66
CA LEU A 102 -1.74 -12.76 -0.50
C LEU A 102 -3.10 -13.43 -0.72
N ASP A 103 -3.77 -13.87 0.33
CA ASP A 103 -5.12 -14.44 0.25
C ASP A 103 -6.13 -13.42 -0.30
N LEU A 104 -6.03 -12.16 0.13
CA LEU A 104 -6.83 -11.08 -0.42
C LEU A 104 -6.56 -10.88 -1.91
N LEU A 105 -5.30 -10.75 -2.31
CA LEU A 105 -4.91 -10.59 -3.71
C LEU A 105 -5.34 -11.79 -4.57
N ASP A 106 -5.32 -13.02 -4.01
CA ASP A 106 -5.80 -14.22 -4.68
C ASP A 106 -7.33 -14.19 -4.87
N SER A 107 -8.07 -13.67 -3.90
CA SER A 107 -9.52 -13.52 -4.01
C SER A 107 -9.96 -12.51 -5.08
N MET A 108 -9.05 -11.61 -5.48
CA MET A 108 -9.30 -10.61 -6.51
C MET A 108 -8.88 -11.03 -7.92
N ARG A 109 -8.38 -12.25 -8.12
CA ARG A 109 -7.94 -12.74 -9.45
C ARG A 109 -9.02 -12.69 -10.52
N ASP A 110 -10.25 -12.96 -10.11
CA ASP A 110 -11.40 -12.99 -11.01
C ASP A 110 -12.11 -11.64 -11.10
N PHE A 111 -11.52 -10.58 -10.56
CA PHE A 111 -12.09 -9.24 -10.65
C PHE A 111 -11.95 -8.71 -12.08
N ARG A 112 -13.06 -8.19 -12.59
CA ARG A 112 -13.11 -7.46 -13.87
C ARG A 112 -12.92 -5.97 -13.61
N GLU A 113 -12.09 -5.34 -14.42
CA GLU A 113 -11.84 -3.90 -14.39
C GLU A 113 -12.77 -3.19 -15.38
N THR A 114 -13.47 -2.17 -14.90
CA THR A 114 -14.29 -1.25 -15.69
C THR A 114 -13.80 0.18 -15.47
N ARG A 115 -13.47 0.89 -16.55
CA ARG A 115 -13.03 2.29 -16.47
C ARG A 115 -14.18 3.23 -16.80
N ARG A 116 -14.38 4.24 -15.93
CA ARG A 116 -15.41 5.25 -16.13
C ARG A 116 -14.89 6.61 -15.61
N GLY A 117 -14.70 7.56 -16.53
CA GLY A 117 -14.14 8.86 -16.18
C GLY A 117 -12.80 8.76 -15.43
N ALA A 118 -12.73 9.33 -14.25
CA ALA A 118 -11.56 9.27 -13.37
C ALA A 118 -11.48 8.00 -12.51
N PHE A 119 -12.40 7.04 -12.68
CA PHE A 119 -12.50 5.85 -11.84
C PHE A 119 -12.10 4.58 -12.57
N VAL A 120 -11.42 3.70 -11.82
CA VAL A 120 -11.17 2.31 -12.18
C VAL A 120 -11.91 1.45 -11.17
N ILE A 121 -13.01 0.83 -11.61
CA ILE A 121 -13.88 0.00 -10.76
C ILE A 121 -13.51 -1.45 -10.98
N LYS A 122 -13.19 -2.16 -9.90
CA LYS A 122 -12.87 -3.59 -9.92
C LYS A 122 -13.93 -4.33 -9.11
N ALA A 123 -14.56 -5.34 -9.70
CA ALA A 123 -15.57 -6.16 -9.06
C ALA A 123 -15.46 -7.61 -9.53
N ASP A 124 -15.96 -8.56 -8.74
CA ASP A 124 -16.05 -9.97 -9.12
C ASP A 124 -16.71 -10.09 -10.51
N ALA A 125 -16.12 -10.89 -11.40
CA ALA A 125 -16.58 -11.03 -12.77
C ALA A 125 -18.06 -11.41 -12.91
N LYS A 126 -18.61 -12.12 -11.92
CA LYS A 126 -20.02 -12.56 -11.91
C LYS A 126 -21.01 -11.42 -11.64
N GLU A 127 -20.56 -10.38 -10.95
CA GLU A 127 -21.41 -9.26 -10.49
C GLU A 127 -21.02 -7.94 -11.15
N SER A 128 -19.87 -7.89 -11.82
CA SER A 128 -19.31 -6.69 -12.43
C SER A 128 -20.27 -6.01 -13.40
N ASP A 129 -21.01 -6.79 -14.21
CA ASP A 129 -21.94 -6.25 -15.22
C ASP A 129 -23.12 -5.48 -14.59
N VAL A 130 -23.46 -5.79 -13.33
CA VAL A 130 -24.50 -5.10 -12.56
C VAL A 130 -23.93 -4.01 -11.67
N LEU A 131 -22.87 -4.35 -10.90
CA LEU A 131 -22.33 -3.46 -9.88
C LEU A 131 -21.52 -2.30 -10.46
N ALA A 132 -20.75 -2.54 -11.53
CA ALA A 132 -19.85 -1.51 -12.03
C ALA A 132 -20.57 -0.29 -12.63
N PRO A 133 -21.66 -0.42 -13.44
CA PRO A 133 -22.43 0.73 -13.90
C PRO A 133 -23.05 1.53 -12.75
N TYR A 134 -23.67 0.85 -11.79
CA TYR A 134 -24.30 1.49 -10.63
C TYR A 134 -23.27 2.24 -9.77
N ALA A 135 -22.14 1.60 -9.47
CA ALA A 135 -21.06 2.24 -8.73
C ALA A 135 -20.48 3.45 -9.49
N ALA A 136 -20.37 3.35 -10.83
CA ALA A 136 -19.86 4.45 -11.64
C ALA A 136 -20.71 5.72 -11.51
N GLU A 137 -22.03 5.60 -11.58
CA GLU A 137 -22.94 6.73 -11.43
C GLU A 137 -22.81 7.40 -10.06
N LEU A 138 -22.78 6.59 -8.98
CA LEU A 138 -22.59 7.10 -7.63
C LEU A 138 -21.25 7.80 -7.42
N LEU A 139 -20.18 7.23 -7.99
CA LEU A 139 -18.83 7.77 -7.87
C LEU A 139 -18.69 9.09 -8.65
N GLU A 140 -19.26 9.20 -9.84
CA GLU A 140 -19.25 10.43 -10.63
C GLU A 140 -20.03 11.54 -9.90
N GLU A 141 -21.21 11.23 -9.35
CA GLU A 141 -21.98 12.19 -8.55
C GLU A 141 -21.23 12.62 -7.29
N ALA A 142 -20.67 11.66 -6.55
CA ALA A 142 -19.90 11.94 -5.35
C ALA A 142 -18.65 12.79 -5.67
N ALA A 143 -17.92 12.47 -6.74
CA ALA A 143 -16.76 13.23 -7.17
C ALA A 143 -17.11 14.69 -7.50
N ALA A 144 -18.18 14.92 -8.25
CA ALA A 144 -18.63 16.26 -8.58
C ALA A 144 -18.94 17.09 -7.30
N LYS A 145 -19.69 16.49 -6.37
CA LYS A 145 -20.04 17.15 -5.09
C LYS A 145 -18.83 17.42 -4.21
N LEU A 146 -17.93 16.43 -4.07
CA LEU A 146 -16.77 16.54 -3.19
C LEU A 146 -15.70 17.48 -3.75
N THR A 147 -15.47 17.43 -5.07
CA THR A 147 -14.55 18.36 -5.75
C THR A 147 -15.02 19.82 -5.58
N ALA A 148 -16.31 20.07 -5.76
CA ALA A 148 -16.86 21.41 -5.55
C ALA A 148 -16.76 21.85 -4.08
N LYS A 149 -17.06 20.96 -3.13
CA LYS A 149 -17.05 21.25 -1.70
C LYS A 149 -15.64 21.51 -1.17
N TYR A 150 -14.68 20.67 -1.54
CA TYR A 150 -13.31 20.72 -1.00
C TYR A 150 -12.31 21.45 -1.90
N ARG A 151 -12.73 21.88 -3.10
CA ARG A 151 -11.86 22.53 -4.11
C ARG A 151 -10.60 21.73 -4.39
N PHE A 152 -10.74 20.40 -4.44
CA PHE A 152 -9.67 19.46 -4.66
C PHE A 152 -10.06 18.43 -5.71
N THR A 153 -9.21 18.22 -6.70
CA THR A 153 -9.37 17.17 -7.73
C THR A 153 -8.29 16.11 -7.53
N PRO A 154 -8.65 14.83 -7.38
CA PRO A 154 -7.68 13.75 -7.27
C PRO A 154 -6.73 13.70 -8.47
N GLN A 155 -5.45 13.45 -8.23
CA GLN A 155 -4.46 13.26 -9.28
C GLN A 155 -4.48 11.80 -9.74
N GLY A 156 -4.75 11.57 -11.02
CA GLY A 156 -4.83 10.22 -11.61
C GLY A 156 -6.14 9.47 -11.28
N PRO A 157 -6.26 8.24 -11.79
CA PRO A 157 -7.48 7.45 -11.61
C PRO A 157 -7.63 6.99 -10.16
N VAL A 158 -8.87 7.07 -9.65
CA VAL A 158 -9.25 6.53 -8.35
C VAL A 158 -9.70 5.09 -8.54
N THR A 159 -8.98 4.14 -7.96
CA THR A 159 -9.36 2.72 -7.99
C THR A 159 -10.35 2.42 -6.87
N VAL A 160 -11.46 1.77 -7.22
CA VAL A 160 -12.51 1.34 -6.31
C VAL A 160 -12.70 -0.16 -6.45
N GLU A 161 -12.52 -0.89 -5.37
CA GLU A 161 -12.63 -2.35 -5.33
C GLU A 161 -13.91 -2.73 -4.59
N LEU A 162 -14.80 -3.47 -5.28
CA LEU A 162 -16.10 -3.89 -4.77
C LEU A 162 -16.06 -5.36 -4.40
N PHE A 163 -16.18 -5.65 -3.13
CA PHE A 163 -16.22 -7.02 -2.60
C PHE A 163 -17.66 -7.45 -2.35
N THR A 164 -18.03 -8.64 -2.84
CA THR A 164 -19.38 -9.21 -2.75
C THR A 164 -19.76 -9.65 -1.35
N ASN A 165 -18.79 -9.88 -0.48
CA ASN A 165 -19.01 -10.39 0.86
C ASN A 165 -18.26 -9.57 1.91
N HIS A 166 -19.01 -8.89 2.79
CA HIS A 166 -18.48 -8.14 3.92
C HIS A 166 -17.57 -8.99 4.83
N GLY A 167 -17.86 -10.28 4.97
CA GLY A 167 -17.06 -11.20 5.79
C GLY A 167 -15.67 -11.48 5.22
N LYS A 168 -15.49 -11.49 3.90
CA LYS A 168 -14.15 -11.59 3.27
C LYS A 168 -13.35 -10.33 3.52
N TYR A 169 -13.93 -9.17 3.27
CA TYR A 169 -13.29 -7.87 3.50
C TYR A 169 -12.91 -7.66 4.98
N HIS A 170 -13.79 -8.03 5.92
CA HIS A 170 -13.56 -7.82 7.35
C HIS A 170 -12.43 -8.67 7.91
N LYS A 171 -12.28 -9.93 7.46
CA LYS A 171 -11.18 -10.80 7.91
C LYS A 171 -9.82 -10.34 7.38
N GLU A 172 -9.78 -9.71 6.22
CA GLU A 172 -8.55 -9.45 5.48
C GLU A 172 -8.05 -8.02 5.63
N VAL A 173 -8.93 -7.04 5.76
CA VAL A 173 -8.56 -5.61 5.81
C VAL A 173 -8.45 -5.05 7.23
N TYR A 174 -9.30 -5.46 8.17
CA TYR A 174 -9.25 -4.97 9.56
C TYR A 174 -8.20 -5.64 10.43
N THR A 175 -7.59 -6.71 9.94
CA THR A 175 -6.38 -7.28 10.54
C THR A 175 -5.09 -6.64 10.03
N LEU A 176 -5.15 -5.60 9.20
CA LEU A 176 -3.97 -4.80 8.81
C LEU A 176 -3.67 -3.74 9.88
N PRO A 177 -2.40 -3.58 10.34
CA PRO A 177 -2.02 -2.64 11.38
C PRO A 177 -2.23 -1.19 10.98
#